data_d6c8a7a64759313127dc8e2284b12e5e
#
_entry.id   d6c8a7a64759313127dc8e2284b12e5e
#
_cell.length_a   1.000
_cell.length_b   1.000
_cell.length_c   1.000
_cell.angle_alpha   90.00
_cell.angle_beta   90.00
_cell.angle_gamma   90.00
#
_symmetry.space_group_name_H-M   'P 1'
#
loop_
_entity.id
_entity.type
_entity.pdbx_description
1 polymer ?
#
loop_
_entity_poly.entity_id
_entity_poly.type
_entity_poly.pdbx_seq_one_letter_code
_entity_poly.pdbx_strand_id
1 'polypeptide(L)'
;KVTIQSPYISLIGEDSEKTILAYDAANGTINPNTGKNYGTSGSASITVKSKAISFTAENLTIENSFVEQGNNNEQAVALNNQADESIFINTRFIGNQDTLLADASASVPARQYYYKCYIEGDVDFIFGRAQAVFDDCDIASVNRESTTNNGYVTAADTWDKDNYGYLIMNSRLIGLDNIADSTVSLGRPWRPSSQTQPMTPAV
;
A
#
# COMPACT_ATOMS: atom_id res chain seq x y z
N LYS A 1 11.60 10.70 6.00
CA LYS A 1 11.18 10.39 4.61
C LYS A 1 12.36 10.03 3.74
N VAL A 2 12.20 9.02 2.90
CA VAL A 2 13.23 8.57 1.96
C VAL A 2 12.66 8.57 0.54
N THR A 3 13.47 9.01 -0.43
CA THR A 3 13.13 8.92 -1.85
C THR A 3 14.22 8.16 -2.59
N ILE A 4 13.85 7.07 -3.24
CA ILE A 4 14.76 6.21 -4.00
C ILE A 4 14.53 6.51 -5.49
N GLN A 5 15.61 6.83 -6.21
CA GLN A 5 15.56 7.24 -7.62
C GLN A 5 16.54 6.47 -8.52
N SER A 6 17.48 5.73 -7.92
CA SER A 6 18.45 4.92 -8.64
C SER A 6 17.92 3.50 -8.83
N PRO A 7 18.15 2.87 -9.99
CA PRO A 7 17.79 1.48 -10.20
C PRO A 7 18.66 0.52 -9.39
N TYR A 8 18.19 -0.73 -9.26
CA TYR A 8 18.90 -1.85 -8.63
C TYR A 8 19.29 -1.61 -7.17
N ILE A 9 18.46 -0.89 -6.42
CA ILE A 9 18.65 -0.68 -4.98
C ILE A 9 17.93 -1.78 -4.22
N SER A 10 18.61 -2.35 -3.23
CA SER A 10 18.01 -3.26 -2.25
C SER A 10 18.09 -2.66 -0.85
N LEU A 11 16.97 -2.69 -0.14
CA LEU A 11 16.87 -2.39 1.29
C LEU A 11 16.66 -3.71 2.03
N ILE A 12 17.61 -4.11 2.85
CA ILE A 12 17.57 -5.39 3.57
C ILE A 12 17.66 -5.10 5.06
N GLY A 13 16.62 -5.46 5.80
CA GLY A 13 16.59 -5.43 7.25
C GLY A 13 17.09 -6.74 7.88
N GLU A 14 17.46 -6.70 9.12
CA GLU A 14 17.82 -7.90 9.89
C GLU A 14 16.56 -8.69 10.31
N ASP A 15 15.45 -7.96 10.56
CA ASP A 15 14.23 -8.53 11.11
C ASP A 15 13.07 -7.59 10.73
N SER A 16 11.99 -8.17 10.20
CA SER A 16 10.85 -7.39 9.70
C SER A 16 10.12 -6.60 10.81
N GLU A 17 10.19 -7.02 12.05
CA GLU A 17 9.54 -6.32 13.18
C GLU A 17 10.46 -5.32 13.88
N LYS A 18 11.78 -5.40 13.68
CA LYS A 18 12.77 -4.57 14.36
C LYS A 18 13.42 -3.51 13.46
N THR A 19 13.48 -3.77 12.16
CA THR A 19 14.01 -2.79 11.20
C THR A 19 12.85 -1.95 10.66
N ILE A 20 12.59 -0.81 11.29
CA ILE A 20 11.42 0.02 11.01
C ILE A 20 11.84 1.34 10.35
N LEU A 21 11.26 1.64 9.20
CA LEU A 21 11.38 2.90 8.48
C LEU A 21 10.05 3.65 8.57
N ALA A 22 9.95 4.59 9.53
CA ALA A 22 8.72 5.31 9.82
C ALA A 22 8.81 6.80 9.51
N TYR A 23 7.68 7.39 9.16
CA TYR A 23 7.47 8.82 9.09
C TYR A 23 6.03 9.14 9.46
N ASP A 24 5.81 10.36 9.98
CA ASP A 24 4.50 10.84 10.43
C ASP A 24 4.06 12.02 9.55
N ALA A 25 3.26 11.74 8.53
CA ALA A 25 2.62 12.78 7.72
C ALA A 25 1.39 12.24 6.98
N ALA A 26 0.33 13.03 6.92
CA ALA A 26 -0.85 12.79 6.11
C ALA A 26 -0.92 13.75 4.91
N ASN A 27 -1.90 13.55 4.06
CA ASN A 27 -2.23 14.43 2.93
C ASN A 27 -2.30 15.91 3.36
N GLY A 28 -3.01 16.20 4.46
CA GLY A 28 -3.20 17.56 4.98
C GLY A 28 -2.02 18.12 5.78
N THR A 29 -1.00 17.32 6.08
CA THR A 29 0.18 17.79 6.84
C THR A 29 0.97 18.80 6.00
N ILE A 30 1.35 19.92 6.63
CA ILE A 30 2.15 20.96 5.98
C ILE A 30 3.58 20.47 5.80
N ASN A 31 4.07 20.47 4.57
CA ASN A 31 5.46 20.20 4.25
C ASN A 31 6.32 21.42 4.64
N PRO A 32 7.24 21.30 5.59
CA PRO A 32 8.03 22.42 6.09
C PRO A 32 8.94 23.07 5.01
N ASN A 33 9.28 22.32 3.98
CA ASN A 33 10.15 22.83 2.90
C ASN A 33 9.40 23.66 1.86
N THR A 34 8.08 23.49 1.73
CA THR A 34 7.29 24.14 0.69
C THR A 34 6.18 25.04 1.21
N GLY A 35 5.82 24.88 2.50
CA GLY A 35 4.67 25.55 3.12
C GLY A 35 3.30 25.09 2.60
N LYS A 36 3.25 24.02 1.81
CA LYS A 36 2.01 23.45 1.25
C LYS A 36 1.75 22.05 1.84
N ASN A 37 0.51 21.58 1.74
CA ASN A 37 0.17 20.21 2.11
C ASN A 37 1.03 19.21 1.32
N TYR A 38 1.35 18.07 1.95
CA TYR A 38 2.08 17.00 1.27
C TYR A 38 1.27 16.40 0.11
N GLY A 39 -0.05 16.34 0.22
CA GLY A 39 -0.89 15.52 -0.65
C GLY A 39 -0.71 14.03 -0.37
N THR A 40 -1.64 13.19 -0.82
CA THR A 40 -1.63 11.74 -0.53
C THR A 40 -0.29 11.10 -0.91
N SER A 41 0.11 11.12 -2.15
CA SER A 41 1.38 10.51 -2.60
C SER A 41 2.61 11.14 -1.98
N GLY A 42 2.52 12.43 -1.63
CA GLY A 42 3.58 13.17 -0.95
C GLY A 42 3.71 12.85 0.53
N SER A 43 2.72 12.28 1.19
CA SER A 43 2.78 11.88 2.61
C SER A 43 3.71 10.68 2.84
N ALA A 44 3.96 9.87 1.81
CA ALA A 44 4.67 8.60 1.90
C ALA A 44 5.96 8.64 2.73
N SER A 45 6.14 7.67 3.60
CA SER A 45 7.38 7.50 4.37
C SER A 45 8.54 7.15 3.46
N ILE A 46 8.31 6.22 2.51
CA ILE A 46 9.24 5.89 1.43
C ILE A 46 8.56 6.11 0.09
N THR A 47 9.27 6.75 -0.83
CA THR A 47 8.87 6.86 -2.23
C THR A 47 9.91 6.20 -3.12
N VAL A 48 9.51 5.20 -3.90
CA VAL A 48 10.32 4.57 -4.95
C VAL A 48 9.85 5.12 -6.29
N LYS A 49 10.68 5.92 -6.94
CA LYS A 49 10.31 6.59 -8.19
C LYS A 49 10.38 5.64 -9.37
N SER A 50 9.66 5.94 -10.44
CA SER A 50 9.61 5.12 -11.66
C SER A 50 10.97 4.83 -12.32
N LYS A 51 11.99 5.64 -12.03
CA LYS A 51 13.37 5.41 -12.49
C LYS A 51 14.12 4.35 -11.66
N ALA A 52 13.65 4.04 -10.47
CA ALA A 52 14.26 3.07 -9.55
C ALA A 52 13.83 1.63 -9.86
N ILE A 53 13.89 1.24 -11.13
CA ILE A 53 13.52 -0.10 -11.59
C ILE A 53 14.31 -1.18 -10.87
N SER A 54 13.72 -2.37 -10.75
CA SER A 54 14.32 -3.54 -10.08
C SER A 54 14.69 -3.22 -8.61
N PHE A 55 13.78 -2.54 -7.90
CA PHE A 55 13.91 -2.25 -6.47
C PHE A 55 13.52 -3.48 -5.66
N THR A 56 14.27 -3.75 -4.60
CA THR A 56 13.96 -4.83 -3.65
C THR A 56 13.91 -4.31 -2.21
N ALA A 57 12.91 -4.76 -1.44
CA ALA A 57 12.90 -4.60 0.01
C ALA A 57 12.66 -5.95 0.68
N GLU A 58 13.42 -6.24 1.74
CA GLU A 58 13.37 -7.53 2.44
C GLU A 58 13.56 -7.35 3.94
N ASN A 59 12.77 -8.09 4.74
CA ASN A 59 12.90 -8.20 6.19
C ASN A 59 12.86 -6.86 6.93
N LEU A 60 11.93 -5.97 6.58
CA LEU A 60 11.76 -4.67 7.24
C LEU A 60 10.30 -4.22 7.30
N THR A 61 10.03 -3.23 8.14
CA THR A 61 8.75 -2.53 8.22
C THR A 61 8.87 -1.16 7.58
N ILE A 62 7.90 -0.80 6.75
CA ILE A 62 7.66 0.55 6.24
C ILE A 62 6.34 1.03 6.85
N GLU A 63 6.40 2.09 7.63
CA GLU A 63 5.27 2.58 8.42
C GLU A 63 4.99 4.06 8.12
N ASN A 64 3.72 4.42 8.05
CA ASN A 64 3.32 5.79 8.29
C ASN A 64 2.62 5.85 9.65
N SER A 65 3.27 6.47 10.63
CA SER A 65 2.82 6.52 12.02
C SER A 65 1.82 7.64 12.31
N PHE A 66 1.25 8.27 11.28
CA PHE A 66 0.21 9.28 11.45
C PHE A 66 -1.04 8.66 12.09
N VAL A 67 -1.53 9.33 13.14
CA VAL A 67 -2.73 8.91 13.86
C VAL A 67 -3.93 9.70 13.35
N GLU A 68 -4.89 9.01 12.77
CA GLU A 68 -6.15 9.59 12.30
C GLU A 68 -6.96 10.16 13.47
N GLN A 69 -7.60 11.30 13.24
CA GLN A 69 -8.44 11.99 14.21
C GLN A 69 -9.88 12.15 13.72
N GLY A 70 -10.21 11.55 12.56
CA GLY A 70 -11.53 11.64 11.93
C GLY A 70 -11.75 12.94 11.13
N ASN A 71 -10.68 13.63 10.75
CA ASN A 71 -10.74 14.83 9.93
C ASN A 71 -10.63 14.50 8.44
N ASN A 72 -10.76 15.52 7.59
CA ASN A 72 -10.49 15.40 6.16
C ASN A 72 -8.98 15.42 5.87
N ASN A 73 -8.56 14.78 4.76
CA ASN A 73 -7.18 14.75 4.28
C ASN A 73 -6.19 14.05 5.22
N GLU A 74 -6.63 12.95 5.82
CA GLU A 74 -5.81 12.12 6.72
C GLU A 74 -5.19 10.89 6.02
N GLN A 75 -5.32 10.77 4.69
CA GLN A 75 -4.61 9.74 3.91
C GLN A 75 -3.12 9.79 4.19
N ALA A 76 -2.54 8.67 4.62
CA ALA A 76 -1.17 8.61 5.15
C ALA A 76 -0.40 7.39 4.61
N VAL A 77 0.33 7.62 3.52
CA VAL A 77 1.00 6.56 2.78
C VAL A 77 2.27 6.08 3.50
N ALA A 78 2.40 4.79 3.73
CA ALA A 78 3.66 4.18 4.16
C ALA A 78 4.63 4.05 2.99
N LEU A 79 4.22 3.37 1.93
CA LEU A 79 5.02 3.21 0.70
C LEU A 79 4.29 3.77 -0.52
N ASN A 80 4.94 4.64 -1.28
CA ASN A 80 4.58 5.00 -2.65
C ASN A 80 5.58 4.36 -3.61
N ASN A 81 5.20 3.27 -4.26
CA ASN A 81 6.05 2.58 -5.23
C ASN A 81 5.56 2.79 -6.67
N GLN A 82 6.37 3.43 -7.49
CA GLN A 82 6.10 3.72 -8.91
C GLN A 82 7.04 2.95 -9.85
N ALA A 83 7.91 2.10 -9.29
CA ALA A 83 8.96 1.44 -10.05
C ALA A 83 8.49 0.11 -10.63
N ASP A 84 8.90 -0.17 -11.86
CA ASP A 84 8.74 -1.49 -12.48
C ASP A 84 9.73 -2.51 -11.90
N GLU A 85 9.35 -3.79 -11.95
CA GLU A 85 10.14 -4.93 -11.46
C GLU A 85 10.50 -4.83 -9.97
N SER A 86 9.60 -4.28 -9.16
CA SER A 86 9.82 -4.18 -7.72
C SER A 86 9.44 -5.47 -7.01
N ILE A 87 10.25 -5.88 -6.04
CA ILE A 87 10.04 -7.09 -5.23
C ILE A 87 10.09 -6.74 -3.74
N PHE A 88 9.09 -7.20 -3.00
CA PHE A 88 9.00 -7.07 -1.55
C PHE A 88 8.88 -8.45 -0.94
N ILE A 89 9.78 -8.80 -0.02
CA ILE A 89 9.83 -10.12 0.62
C ILE A 89 9.81 -9.92 2.12
N ASN A 90 8.89 -10.59 2.82
CA ASN A 90 8.77 -10.50 4.28
C ASN A 90 8.85 -9.05 4.77
N THR A 91 8.16 -8.15 4.04
CA THR A 91 8.10 -6.71 4.34
C THR A 91 6.74 -6.38 4.92
N ARG A 92 6.73 -5.55 5.97
CA ARG A 92 5.50 -5.09 6.61
C ARG A 92 5.20 -3.66 6.16
N PHE A 93 3.95 -3.41 5.81
CA PHE A 93 3.43 -2.08 5.47
C PHE A 93 2.36 -1.72 6.49
N ILE A 94 2.63 -0.71 7.31
CA ILE A 94 1.80 -0.35 8.46
C ILE A 94 1.26 1.07 8.28
N GLY A 95 -0.05 1.22 8.44
CA GLY A 95 -0.75 2.49 8.36
C GLY A 95 -2.25 2.33 8.59
N ASN A 96 -3.01 3.33 8.20
CA ASN A 96 -4.47 3.35 8.25
C ASN A 96 -5.03 3.58 6.84
N GLN A 97 -5.66 4.74 6.56
CA GLN A 97 -6.12 5.05 5.20
C GLN A 97 -4.95 5.23 4.24
N ASP A 98 -5.00 4.57 3.08
CA ASP A 98 -4.05 4.73 1.97
C ASP A 98 -2.61 4.22 2.29
N THR A 99 -2.45 3.13 3.03
CA THR A 99 -1.15 2.62 3.49
C THR A 99 -0.16 2.32 2.36
N LEU A 100 -0.57 1.56 1.35
CA LEU A 100 0.28 1.09 0.25
C LEU A 100 -0.20 1.63 -1.10
N LEU A 101 0.51 2.62 -1.63
CA LEU A 101 0.33 3.11 -2.99
C LEU A 101 1.18 2.29 -3.96
N ALA A 102 0.60 1.19 -4.44
CA ALA A 102 1.15 0.36 -5.52
C ALA A 102 0.82 1.03 -6.87
N ASP A 103 1.66 1.96 -7.29
CA ASP A 103 1.38 2.87 -8.41
C ASP A 103 2.27 2.59 -9.62
N ALA A 104 2.04 3.33 -10.68
CA ALA A 104 2.84 3.37 -11.89
C ALA A 104 2.94 4.80 -12.42
N SER A 105 3.93 5.08 -13.24
CA SER A 105 3.95 6.35 -13.95
C SER A 105 2.85 6.40 -15.03
N ALA A 106 2.47 7.59 -15.45
CA ALA A 106 1.41 7.77 -16.45
C ALA A 106 1.69 7.09 -17.81
N SER A 107 2.94 6.73 -18.10
CA SER A 107 3.37 6.24 -19.42
C SER A 107 3.94 4.83 -19.40
N VAL A 108 4.25 4.26 -18.24
CA VAL A 108 4.91 2.95 -18.13
C VAL A 108 4.19 2.13 -17.06
N PRO A 109 3.66 0.93 -17.39
CA PRO A 109 3.17 0.00 -16.39
C PRO A 109 4.26 -0.34 -15.38
N ALA A 110 3.90 -0.59 -14.13
CA ALA A 110 4.82 -1.05 -13.10
C ALA A 110 4.37 -2.43 -12.61
N ARG A 111 5.25 -3.41 -12.74
CA ARG A 111 5.06 -4.77 -12.23
C ARG A 111 5.64 -4.85 -10.84
N GLN A 112 4.85 -5.28 -9.88
CA GLN A 112 5.23 -5.33 -8.48
C GLN A 112 4.85 -6.67 -7.87
N TYR A 113 5.76 -7.28 -7.11
CA TYR A 113 5.55 -8.56 -6.47
C TYR A 113 5.78 -8.46 -4.96
N TYR A 114 4.76 -8.82 -4.22
CA TYR A 114 4.74 -8.83 -2.76
C TYR A 114 4.63 -10.27 -2.28
N TYR A 115 5.67 -10.78 -1.63
CA TYR A 115 5.74 -12.16 -1.18
C TYR A 115 5.94 -12.25 0.33
N LYS A 116 5.05 -12.97 1.00
CA LYS A 116 5.07 -13.12 2.46
C LYS A 116 5.06 -11.78 3.19
N CYS A 117 4.38 -10.80 2.62
CA CYS A 117 4.24 -9.48 3.21
C CYS A 117 3.09 -9.42 4.20
N TYR A 118 3.20 -8.52 5.17
CA TYR A 118 2.11 -8.10 6.04
C TYR A 118 1.68 -6.70 5.65
N ILE A 119 0.39 -6.49 5.37
CA ILE A 119 -0.14 -5.20 4.92
C ILE A 119 -1.32 -4.84 5.79
N GLU A 120 -1.25 -3.71 6.48
CA GLU A 120 -2.25 -3.27 7.44
C GLU A 120 -2.80 -1.90 7.08
N GLY A 121 -4.11 -1.73 7.26
CA GLY A 121 -4.81 -0.48 7.08
C GLY A 121 -6.32 -0.63 7.20
N ASP A 122 -7.06 0.43 6.90
CA ASP A 122 -8.52 0.44 7.03
C ASP A 122 -9.26 0.81 5.74
N VAL A 123 -9.06 2.01 5.19
CA VAL A 123 -9.74 2.48 3.97
C VAL A 123 -8.77 2.57 2.81
N ASP A 124 -9.08 1.87 1.71
CA ASP A 124 -8.31 1.94 0.46
C ASP A 124 -6.82 1.64 0.67
N PHE A 125 -6.49 0.79 1.63
CA PHE A 125 -5.13 0.69 2.13
C PHE A 125 -4.15 -0.02 1.17
N ILE A 126 -4.64 -0.62 0.08
CA ILE A 126 -3.85 -1.04 -1.09
C ILE A 126 -4.47 -0.35 -2.31
N PHE A 127 -3.79 0.65 -2.88
CA PHE A 127 -4.36 1.44 -3.96
C PHE A 127 -3.31 1.81 -5.02
N GLY A 128 -3.76 2.31 -6.17
CA GLY A 128 -2.90 2.70 -7.29
C GLY A 128 -3.11 1.85 -8.53
N ARG A 129 -2.24 2.02 -9.53
CA ARG A 129 -2.42 1.46 -10.88
C ARG A 129 -1.40 0.41 -11.29
N ALA A 130 -0.54 -0.05 -10.40
CA ALA A 130 0.43 -1.08 -10.71
C ALA A 130 -0.24 -2.40 -11.14
N GLN A 131 0.47 -3.19 -11.91
CA GLN A 131 0.21 -4.61 -12.04
C GLN A 131 0.89 -5.32 -10.88
N ALA A 132 0.14 -5.61 -9.83
CA ALA A 132 0.69 -6.10 -8.58
C ALA A 132 0.18 -7.48 -8.22
N VAL A 133 1.08 -8.34 -7.76
CA VAL A 133 0.76 -9.67 -7.23
C VAL A 133 1.09 -9.69 -5.75
N PHE A 134 0.10 -10.06 -4.94
CA PHE A 134 0.22 -10.30 -3.50
C PHE A 134 0.11 -11.80 -3.26
N ASP A 135 1.24 -12.43 -2.94
CA ASP A 135 1.36 -13.90 -2.83
C ASP A 135 1.81 -14.29 -1.42
N ASP A 136 1.07 -15.19 -0.79
CA ASP A 136 1.32 -15.67 0.57
C ASP A 136 1.40 -14.51 1.60
N CYS A 137 0.55 -13.48 1.41
CA CYS A 137 0.52 -12.28 2.24
C CYS A 137 -0.56 -12.35 3.32
N ASP A 138 -0.33 -11.67 4.43
CA ASP A 138 -1.34 -11.33 5.43
C ASP A 138 -1.81 -9.90 5.20
N ILE A 139 -3.09 -9.75 4.85
CA ILE A 139 -3.72 -8.47 4.56
C ILE A 139 -4.73 -8.18 5.66
N ALA A 140 -4.39 -7.24 6.54
CA ALA A 140 -5.07 -7.02 7.82
C ALA A 140 -5.86 -5.71 7.81
N SER A 141 -7.17 -5.81 8.05
CA SER A 141 -8.04 -4.65 8.18
C SER A 141 -8.14 -4.19 9.62
N VAL A 142 -7.82 -2.93 9.88
CA VAL A 142 -7.94 -2.28 11.19
C VAL A 142 -9.40 -2.00 11.50
N ASN A 143 -9.80 -2.23 12.74
CA ASN A 143 -11.15 -1.94 13.21
C ASN A 143 -11.35 -0.43 13.42
N ARG A 144 -12.31 0.15 12.70
CA ARG A 144 -12.74 1.55 12.86
C ARG A 144 -13.93 1.70 13.82
N GLU A 145 -14.25 0.63 14.56
CA GLU A 145 -15.40 0.57 15.47
C GLU A 145 -16.76 0.78 14.79
N SER A 146 -16.83 0.61 13.48
CA SER A 146 -18.07 0.71 12.72
C SER A 146 -18.82 -0.63 12.71
N THR A 147 -20.13 -0.57 12.90
CA THR A 147 -21.01 -1.75 12.78
C THR A 147 -21.52 -2.01 11.36
N THR A 148 -21.16 -1.13 10.41
CA THR A 148 -21.68 -1.20 9.02
C THR A 148 -20.62 -1.09 7.95
N ASN A 149 -19.52 -0.35 8.20
CA ASN A 149 -18.45 -0.14 7.22
C ASN A 149 -17.11 0.16 7.91
N ASN A 150 -16.23 -0.82 7.97
CA ASN A 150 -14.87 -0.66 8.49
C ASN A 150 -13.82 -0.42 7.38
N GLY A 151 -14.25 -0.32 6.13
CA GLY A 151 -13.36 0.12 5.06
C GLY A 151 -13.27 -0.82 3.86
N TYR A 152 -12.22 -0.61 3.09
CA TYR A 152 -11.97 -1.29 1.82
C TYR A 152 -10.50 -1.72 1.75
N VAL A 153 -10.27 -2.99 1.45
CA VAL A 153 -8.90 -3.51 1.30
C VAL A 153 -8.21 -2.84 0.11
N THR A 154 -8.88 -2.76 -1.03
CA THR A 154 -8.27 -2.21 -2.25
C THR A 154 -9.07 -1.06 -2.85
N ALA A 155 -8.34 -0.11 -3.47
CA ALA A 155 -8.87 0.91 -4.36
C ALA A 155 -8.00 0.99 -5.62
N ALA A 156 -8.14 0.01 -6.50
CA ALA A 156 -7.35 -0.06 -7.71
C ALA A 156 -7.66 1.10 -8.68
N ASP A 157 -6.64 1.59 -9.39
CA ASP A 157 -6.71 2.63 -10.42
C ASP A 157 -6.29 2.08 -11.80
N THR A 158 -6.54 0.79 -12.06
CA THR A 158 -6.19 0.12 -13.32
C THR A 158 -6.77 0.88 -14.51
N TRP A 159 -5.96 1.20 -15.49
CA TRP A 159 -6.43 1.87 -16.69
C TRP A 159 -7.07 0.89 -17.65
N ASP A 160 -7.98 1.39 -18.48
CA ASP A 160 -8.69 0.61 -19.50
C ASP A 160 -7.77 -0.04 -20.56
N LYS A 161 -6.58 0.51 -20.74
CA LYS A 161 -5.54 -0.03 -21.64
C LYS A 161 -4.62 -1.06 -20.97
N ASP A 162 -4.69 -1.21 -19.65
CA ASP A 162 -3.85 -2.14 -18.92
C ASP A 162 -4.56 -3.50 -18.81
N ASN A 163 -3.87 -4.57 -19.18
CA ASN A 163 -4.47 -5.91 -19.22
C ASN A 163 -4.71 -6.50 -17.82
N TYR A 164 -3.99 -6.02 -16.81
CA TYR A 164 -4.00 -6.59 -15.46
C TYR A 164 -3.94 -5.47 -14.41
N GLY A 165 -4.62 -5.71 -13.28
CA GLY A 165 -4.57 -4.90 -12.06
C GLY A 165 -3.91 -5.66 -10.92
N TYR A 166 -4.65 -5.81 -9.80
CA TYR A 166 -4.20 -6.53 -8.63
C TYR A 166 -4.61 -7.98 -8.65
N LEU A 167 -3.68 -8.87 -8.32
CA LEU A 167 -3.91 -10.29 -8.07
C LEU A 167 -3.53 -10.61 -6.63
N ILE A 168 -4.49 -11.11 -5.85
CA ILE A 168 -4.27 -11.59 -4.48
C ILE A 168 -4.39 -13.12 -4.51
N MET A 169 -3.31 -13.82 -4.20
CA MET A 169 -3.27 -15.27 -4.24
C MET A 169 -2.59 -15.86 -3.01
N ASN A 170 -2.99 -17.06 -2.60
CA ASN A 170 -2.44 -17.77 -1.44
C ASN A 170 -2.42 -16.96 -0.13
N SER A 171 -3.14 -15.85 -0.07
CA SER A 171 -3.06 -14.83 0.97
C SER A 171 -4.25 -14.91 1.93
N ARG A 172 -4.10 -14.36 3.13
CA ARG A 172 -5.16 -14.29 4.13
C ARG A 172 -5.68 -12.86 4.25
N LEU A 173 -7.02 -12.71 4.27
CA LEU A 173 -7.67 -11.46 4.65
C LEU A 173 -8.05 -11.58 6.12
N ILE A 174 -7.54 -10.69 6.95
CA ILE A 174 -7.63 -10.77 8.42
C ILE A 174 -8.33 -9.51 8.93
N GLY A 175 -9.28 -9.69 9.85
CA GLY A 175 -9.84 -8.58 10.64
C GLY A 175 -9.13 -8.49 11.99
N LEU A 176 -8.70 -7.29 12.36
CA LEU A 176 -8.07 -7.03 13.64
C LEU A 176 -9.10 -6.57 14.69
N ASP A 177 -8.75 -6.71 15.98
CA ASP A 177 -9.46 -6.13 17.13
C ASP A 177 -10.98 -6.38 17.13
N ASN A 178 -11.40 -7.60 16.86
CA ASN A 178 -12.81 -7.99 16.82
C ASN A 178 -13.65 -7.13 15.85
N ILE A 179 -13.12 -6.79 14.69
CA ILE A 179 -13.84 -6.09 13.64
C ILE A 179 -15.18 -6.80 13.35
N ALA A 180 -16.25 -6.03 13.20
CA ALA A 180 -17.58 -6.60 12.99
C ALA A 180 -17.67 -7.36 11.66
N ASP A 181 -18.33 -8.51 11.66
CA ASP A 181 -18.52 -9.34 10.48
C ASP A 181 -19.23 -8.58 9.34
N SER A 182 -18.79 -8.84 8.11
CA SER A 182 -19.39 -8.26 6.89
C SER A 182 -19.28 -6.73 6.78
N THR A 183 -18.33 -6.12 7.48
CA THR A 183 -18.15 -4.65 7.46
C THR A 183 -16.94 -4.20 6.66
N VAL A 184 -16.12 -5.11 6.14
CA VAL A 184 -15.00 -4.82 5.24
C VAL A 184 -15.31 -5.33 3.84
N SER A 185 -15.09 -4.49 2.85
CA SER A 185 -15.20 -4.86 1.42
C SER A 185 -13.81 -5.17 0.85
N LEU A 186 -13.71 -6.17 -0.04
CA LEU A 186 -12.46 -6.50 -0.73
C LEU A 186 -11.90 -5.29 -1.49
N GLY A 187 -12.78 -4.45 -2.02
CA GLY A 187 -12.34 -3.24 -2.68
C GLY A 187 -13.47 -2.41 -3.25
N ARG A 188 -13.10 -1.22 -3.68
CA ARG A 188 -13.94 -0.34 -4.49
C ARG A 188 -13.11 0.20 -5.66
N PRO A 189 -13.71 0.40 -6.84
CA PRO A 189 -12.95 0.94 -7.96
C PRO A 189 -12.63 2.42 -7.71
N TRP A 190 -11.36 2.80 -7.82
CA TRP A 190 -11.01 4.21 -7.89
C TRP A 190 -11.37 4.79 -9.27
N ARG A 191 -11.26 3.95 -10.33
CA ARG A 191 -11.70 4.29 -11.69
C ARG A 191 -12.56 3.18 -12.30
N PRO A 192 -13.36 3.47 -13.35
CA PRO A 192 -14.30 2.48 -13.92
C PRO A 192 -13.67 1.18 -14.42
N SER A 193 -12.41 1.21 -14.86
CA SER A 193 -11.67 0.04 -15.38
C SER A 193 -10.87 -0.72 -14.32
N SER A 194 -10.97 -0.32 -13.06
CA SER A 194 -10.18 -0.90 -11.96
C SER A 194 -10.38 -2.41 -11.79
N GLN A 195 -9.29 -3.12 -11.53
CA GLN A 195 -9.28 -4.58 -11.42
C GLN A 195 -8.58 -5.05 -10.15
N THR A 196 -9.28 -5.85 -9.36
CA THR A 196 -8.74 -6.63 -8.25
C THR A 196 -9.30 -8.03 -8.34
N GLN A 197 -8.44 -9.03 -8.44
CA GLN A 197 -8.81 -10.44 -8.58
C GLN A 197 -8.28 -11.24 -7.40
N PRO A 198 -9.14 -11.75 -6.51
CA PRO A 198 -8.74 -12.77 -5.55
C PRO A 198 -8.66 -14.13 -6.25
N MET A 199 -7.62 -14.90 -5.94
CA MET A 199 -7.54 -16.31 -6.30
C MET A 199 -7.53 -17.15 -5.04
N THR A 200 -8.54 -18.01 -4.92
CA THR A 200 -8.53 -19.08 -3.92
C THR A 200 -7.70 -20.23 -4.51
N PRO A 201 -6.81 -20.88 -3.75
CA PRO A 201 -6.21 -22.13 -4.19
C PRO A 201 -7.32 -23.13 -4.54
N ALA A 202 -7.16 -23.85 -5.61
CA ALA A 202 -8.02 -25.00 -5.85
C ALA A 202 -7.84 -25.98 -4.69
N VAL A 203 -8.90 -26.21 -3.95
CA VAL A 203 -8.95 -27.18 -2.85
C VAL A 203 -8.90 -28.59 -3.45
#